data_6a005ecc57f593639a6e66ccf1edae23
#
_entry.id   6a005ecc57f593639a6e66ccf1edae23
#
_cell.length_a   1.000
_cell.length_b   1.000
_cell.length_c   1.000
_cell.angle_alpha   90.00
_cell.angle_beta   90.00
_cell.angle_gamma   90.00
#
_symmetry.space_group_name_H-M   'P 1'
#
loop_
_entity.id
_entity.type
_entity.pdbx_description
1 polymer ?
#
loop_
_entity_poly.entity_id
_entity_poly.type
_entity_poly.pdbx_seq_one_letter_code
_entity_poly.pdbx_strand_id
1 'polypeptide(L)'
;LALPGMPHLGSGITWDYQGHPVMATPNMKAGVVSVIDMQTWQTVKEIRTLGPGFFMRSHENTRYAWTDGFATGDPASRDVMHLIDKDTLEVAHVLRPEPGKTAAHVEFTRDGKYALVSIWENDGALVIYDADTLREVKRIPMKKPSGKYNVYNKITRSAGTSH
;
A
#
# COMPACT_ATOMS: atom_id res chain seq x y z
N LEU A 1 2.11 12.27 19.98
CA LEU A 1 2.63 11.30 19.01
C LEU A 1 3.70 11.96 18.13
N ALA A 2 4.92 11.47 18.18
CA ALA A 2 6.00 11.88 17.30
C ALA A 2 6.20 10.80 16.23
N LEU A 3 6.20 11.18 14.96
CA LEU A 3 6.43 10.27 13.83
C LEU A 3 7.66 10.74 13.04
N PRO A 4 8.46 9.82 12.47
CA PRO A 4 9.62 10.19 11.68
C PRO A 4 9.21 10.87 10.37
N GLY A 5 10.10 11.69 9.83
CA GLY A 5 10.02 12.25 8.49
C GLY A 5 8.72 13.00 8.17
N MET A 6 7.98 12.52 7.15
CA MET A 6 6.73 13.12 6.68
C MET A 6 5.67 12.02 6.43
N PRO A 7 4.87 11.67 7.43
CA PRO A 7 3.79 10.71 7.29
C PRO A 7 2.79 11.16 6.22
N HIS A 8 2.34 10.24 5.38
CA HIS A 8 1.29 10.50 4.40
C HIS A 8 -0.07 10.04 4.92
N LEU A 9 -0.64 10.79 5.84
CA LEU A 9 -1.87 10.43 6.55
C LEU A 9 -3.08 10.23 5.63
N GLY A 10 -3.14 10.92 4.49
CA GLY A 10 -4.18 10.73 3.48
C GLY A 10 -4.18 9.33 2.83
N SER A 11 -3.10 8.57 2.95
CA SER A 11 -3.00 7.17 2.55
C SER A 11 -3.04 6.20 3.73
N GLY A 12 -3.38 6.69 4.91
CA GLY A 12 -3.54 5.84 6.10
C GLY A 12 -4.65 4.81 5.92
N ILE A 13 -4.40 3.62 6.45
CA ILE A 13 -5.36 2.52 6.47
C ILE A 13 -5.53 2.00 7.89
N THR A 14 -6.67 1.40 8.17
CA THR A 14 -7.01 0.90 9.50
C THR A 14 -7.38 -0.58 9.45
N TRP A 15 -7.04 -1.30 10.53
CA TRP A 15 -7.52 -2.66 10.78
C TRP A 15 -7.50 -2.95 12.28
N ASP A 16 -8.03 -4.10 12.66
CA ASP A 16 -7.91 -4.61 14.04
C ASP A 16 -6.61 -5.41 14.17
N TYR A 17 -5.79 -5.03 15.13
CA TYR A 17 -4.56 -5.73 15.48
C TYR A 17 -4.62 -6.17 16.94
N GLN A 18 -4.69 -7.48 17.17
CA GLN A 18 -4.76 -8.07 18.52
C GLN A 18 -5.89 -7.49 19.39
N GLY A 19 -7.05 -7.20 18.81
CA GLY A 19 -8.20 -6.62 19.50
C GLY A 19 -8.14 -5.10 19.67
N HIS A 20 -7.17 -4.41 19.07
CA HIS A 20 -7.02 -2.96 19.08
C HIS A 20 -7.15 -2.38 17.67
N PRO A 21 -7.94 -1.32 17.47
CA PRO A 21 -7.97 -0.63 16.19
C PRO A 21 -6.65 0.11 15.97
N VAL A 22 -5.95 -0.22 14.90
CA VAL A 22 -4.71 0.46 14.51
C VAL A 22 -4.86 1.20 13.20
N MET A 23 -4.08 2.26 13.02
CA MET A 23 -3.88 2.97 11.77
C MET A 23 -2.43 2.83 11.36
N ALA A 24 -2.19 2.51 10.09
CA ALA A 24 -0.84 2.56 9.53
C ALA A 24 -0.74 3.62 8.44
N THR A 25 0.40 4.29 8.38
CA THR A 25 0.68 5.31 7.38
C THR A 25 2.10 5.17 6.82
N PRO A 26 2.28 5.26 5.49
CA PRO A 26 3.61 5.33 4.89
C PRO A 26 4.22 6.71 5.15
N ASN A 27 5.52 6.80 4.95
CA ASN A 27 6.27 8.04 5.12
C ASN A 27 6.94 8.45 3.80
N MET A 28 6.74 9.71 3.39
CA MET A 28 7.25 10.23 2.12
C MET A 28 8.73 10.64 2.15
N LYS A 29 9.35 10.69 3.32
CA LYS A 29 10.75 11.09 3.49
C LYS A 29 11.63 10.04 4.16
N ALA A 30 11.02 9.01 4.74
CA ALA A 30 11.72 7.93 5.40
C ALA A 30 11.19 6.57 4.95
N GLY A 31 12.06 5.59 4.78
CA GLY A 31 11.69 4.21 4.46
C GLY A 31 11.07 3.52 5.68
N VAL A 32 9.90 3.97 6.08
CA VAL A 32 9.19 3.45 7.25
C VAL A 32 7.67 3.55 7.08
N VAL A 33 6.96 2.59 7.62
CA VAL A 33 5.52 2.63 7.85
C VAL A 33 5.30 2.65 9.36
N SER A 34 4.58 3.66 9.85
CA SER A 34 4.23 3.78 11.26
C SER A 34 2.86 3.17 11.51
N VAL A 35 2.79 2.27 12.49
CA VAL A 35 1.53 1.67 12.98
C VAL A 35 1.20 2.29 14.33
N ILE A 36 0.00 2.82 14.45
CA ILE A 36 -0.45 3.65 15.57
C ILE A 36 -1.70 3.00 16.17
N ASP A 37 -1.69 2.77 17.47
CA ASP A 37 -2.89 2.38 18.21
C ASP A 37 -3.87 3.56 18.29
N MET A 38 -5.09 3.39 17.81
CA MET A 38 -6.09 4.46 17.72
C MET A 38 -6.81 4.74 19.03
N GLN A 39 -6.61 3.92 20.06
CA GLN A 39 -7.17 4.16 21.41
C GLN A 39 -6.20 4.98 22.27
N THR A 40 -4.92 4.59 22.23
CA THR A 40 -3.89 5.22 23.06
C THR A 40 -3.13 6.33 22.35
N TRP A 41 -3.21 6.39 21.01
CA TRP A 41 -2.43 7.28 20.13
C TRP A 41 -0.93 7.11 20.31
N GLN A 42 -0.50 5.89 20.58
CA GLN A 42 0.92 5.56 20.66
C GLN A 42 1.36 4.75 19.44
N THR A 43 2.63 4.89 19.08
CA THR A 43 3.22 4.06 18.03
C THR A 43 3.36 2.63 18.53
N VAL A 44 2.69 1.70 17.86
CA VAL A 44 2.79 0.26 18.11
C VAL A 44 4.09 -0.28 17.52
N LYS A 45 4.36 0.09 16.26
CA LYS A 45 5.56 -0.35 15.54
C LYS A 45 5.92 0.61 14.42
N GLU A 46 7.20 0.71 14.14
CA GLU A 46 7.74 1.29 12.93
C GLU A 46 8.35 0.17 12.08
N ILE A 47 7.78 -0.03 10.90
CA ILE A 47 8.14 -1.10 9.98
C ILE A 47 9.06 -0.51 8.91
N ARG A 48 10.32 -0.99 8.85
CA ARG A 48 11.28 -0.54 7.86
C ARG A 48 10.93 -1.05 6.47
N THR A 49 11.01 -0.16 5.48
CA THR A 49 10.82 -0.45 4.05
C THR A 49 12.09 -0.10 3.27
N LEU A 50 12.21 -0.57 2.03
CA LEU A 50 13.37 -0.30 1.19
C LEU A 50 13.48 1.17 0.77
N GLY A 51 12.37 1.91 0.83
CA GLY A 51 12.34 3.33 0.53
C GLY A 51 11.04 3.98 0.94
N PRO A 52 10.99 5.32 0.91
CA PRO A 52 9.81 6.10 1.28
C PRO A 52 8.60 5.77 0.41
N GLY A 53 7.47 5.51 1.06
CA GLY A 53 6.20 5.20 0.41
C GLY A 53 5.26 6.41 0.34
N PHE A 54 4.34 6.36 -0.61
CA PHE A 54 3.33 7.39 -0.81
C PHE A 54 1.91 6.84 -0.61
N PHE A 55 1.58 5.73 -1.27
CA PHE A 55 0.26 5.12 -1.19
C PHE A 55 0.29 3.80 -0.43
N MET A 56 -0.67 3.62 0.46
CA MET A 56 -0.88 2.38 1.19
C MET A 56 -2.34 1.97 1.10
N ARG A 57 -2.61 0.69 0.86
CA ARG A 57 -3.95 0.11 0.80
C ARG A 57 -3.96 -1.29 1.36
N SER A 58 -5.11 -1.68 1.83
CA SER A 58 -5.44 -3.05 2.21
C SER A 58 -6.92 -3.32 1.95
N HIS A 59 -7.36 -4.50 2.27
CA HIS A 59 -8.76 -4.91 2.23
C HIS A 59 -9.03 -5.84 3.42
N GLU A 60 -10.27 -5.86 3.94
CA GLU A 60 -10.62 -6.72 5.06
C GLU A 60 -10.40 -8.22 4.77
N ASN A 61 -10.55 -8.63 3.50
CA ASN A 61 -10.38 -10.01 3.05
C ASN A 61 -8.94 -10.35 2.63
N THR A 62 -7.96 -9.48 2.89
CA THR A 62 -6.56 -9.74 2.56
C THR A 62 -5.70 -9.75 3.81
N ARG A 63 -4.71 -10.65 3.84
CA ARG A 63 -3.72 -10.73 4.91
C ARG A 63 -2.77 -9.53 4.92
N TYR A 64 -2.47 -8.97 3.76
CA TYR A 64 -1.42 -7.98 3.61
C TYR A 64 -1.96 -6.57 3.42
N ALA A 65 -1.24 -5.62 4.00
CA ALA A 65 -1.29 -4.21 3.63
C ALA A 65 -0.16 -3.92 2.64
N TRP A 66 -0.49 -3.26 1.54
CA TRP A 66 0.44 -2.99 0.45
C TRP A 66 0.85 -1.52 0.45
N THR A 67 2.13 -1.23 0.31
CA THR A 67 2.64 0.13 0.12
C THR A 67 3.75 0.17 -0.92
N ASP A 68 3.79 1.23 -1.70
CA ASP A 68 4.86 1.51 -2.65
C ASP A 68 6.13 2.05 -1.97
N GLY A 69 7.19 2.26 -2.75
CA GLY A 69 8.47 2.79 -2.28
C GLY A 69 9.01 3.92 -3.15
N PHE A 70 8.16 4.60 -3.93
CA PHE A 70 8.61 5.53 -4.97
C PHE A 70 8.69 7.02 -4.56
N ALA A 71 8.30 7.38 -3.33
CA ALA A 71 8.08 8.79 -2.96
C ALA A 71 9.28 9.72 -3.19
N THR A 72 10.51 9.21 -3.13
CA THR A 72 11.72 9.98 -3.46
C THR A 72 12.25 9.75 -4.88
N GLY A 73 11.67 8.84 -5.63
CA GLY A 73 12.15 8.45 -6.97
C GLY A 73 13.46 7.68 -6.98
N ASP A 74 13.92 7.18 -5.80
CA ASP A 74 15.16 6.41 -5.69
C ASP A 74 15.07 5.14 -6.55
N PRO A 75 16.02 4.92 -7.49
CA PRO A 75 16.08 3.72 -8.32
C PRO A 75 16.09 2.40 -7.53
N ALA A 76 16.60 2.40 -6.30
CA ALA A 76 16.66 1.21 -5.45
C ALA A 76 15.29 0.77 -4.92
N SER A 77 14.32 1.69 -4.85
CA SER A 77 13.02 1.45 -4.21
C SER A 77 11.79 1.85 -5.03
N ARG A 78 11.96 2.62 -6.11
CA ARG A 78 10.81 3.14 -6.86
C ARG A 78 9.98 2.06 -7.59
N ASP A 79 10.55 0.89 -7.80
CA ASP A 79 9.93 -0.23 -8.51
C ASP A 79 9.35 -1.31 -7.58
N VAL A 80 9.28 -1.04 -6.26
CA VAL A 80 8.84 -2.02 -5.28
C VAL A 80 7.44 -1.77 -4.75
N MET A 81 6.78 -2.87 -4.41
CA MET A 81 5.63 -2.94 -3.52
C MET A 81 5.99 -3.77 -2.30
N HIS A 82 5.89 -3.18 -1.11
CA HIS A 82 6.05 -3.88 0.16
C HIS A 82 4.72 -4.43 0.62
N LEU A 83 4.68 -5.69 0.97
CA LEU A 83 3.51 -6.37 1.52
C LEU A 83 3.76 -6.60 3.01
N ILE A 84 3.06 -5.86 3.82
CA ILE A 84 3.15 -5.92 5.28
C ILE A 84 2.07 -6.88 5.77
N ASP A 85 2.49 -7.89 6.50
CA ASP A 85 1.59 -8.80 7.19
C ASP A 85 0.90 -8.06 8.33
N LYS A 86 -0.43 -8.04 8.33
CA LYS A 86 -1.22 -7.31 9.33
C LYS A 86 -1.22 -7.94 10.73
N ASP A 87 -0.85 -9.22 10.82
CA ASP A 87 -0.80 -9.95 12.09
C ASP A 87 0.57 -9.87 12.77
N THR A 88 1.65 -9.85 11.97
CA THR A 88 3.02 -9.79 12.51
C THR A 88 3.62 -8.38 12.49
N LEU A 89 3.04 -7.47 11.72
CA LEU A 89 3.54 -6.11 11.48
C LEU A 89 4.97 -6.13 10.92
N GLU A 90 5.22 -7.00 9.95
CA GLU A 90 6.51 -7.14 9.27
C GLU A 90 6.33 -7.14 7.75
N VAL A 91 7.36 -6.71 7.02
CA VAL A 91 7.38 -6.87 5.56
C VAL A 91 7.56 -8.35 5.25
N ALA A 92 6.48 -9.00 4.84
CA ALA A 92 6.47 -10.42 4.48
C ALA A 92 6.98 -10.66 3.05
N HIS A 93 6.66 -9.73 2.13
CA HIS A 93 7.06 -9.85 0.73
C HIS A 93 7.43 -8.48 0.14
N VAL A 94 8.33 -8.51 -0.83
CA VAL A 94 8.64 -7.37 -1.69
C VAL A 94 8.44 -7.82 -3.13
N LEU A 95 7.49 -7.19 -3.82
CA LEU A 95 7.24 -7.43 -5.24
C LEU A 95 7.90 -6.33 -6.08
N ARG A 96 8.42 -6.72 -7.24
CA ARG A 96 8.88 -5.78 -8.29
C ARG A 96 8.04 -6.03 -9.54
N PRO A 97 6.91 -5.32 -9.69
CA PRO A 97 5.98 -5.54 -10.81
C PRO A 97 6.64 -5.40 -12.17
N GLU A 98 7.60 -4.48 -12.29
CA GLU A 98 8.48 -4.36 -13.44
C GLU A 98 9.80 -3.72 -12.99
N PRO A 99 10.90 -4.49 -12.92
CA PRO A 99 12.17 -3.97 -12.45
C PRO A 99 12.64 -2.73 -13.21
N GLY A 100 13.01 -1.69 -12.45
CA GLY A 100 13.49 -0.41 -12.96
C GLY A 100 12.39 0.57 -13.37
N LYS A 101 11.10 0.18 -13.35
CA LYS A 101 9.96 1.07 -13.62
C LYS A 101 9.19 1.40 -12.34
N THR A 102 8.71 2.63 -12.23
CA THR A 102 8.02 3.11 -11.05
C THR A 102 6.74 2.33 -10.77
N ALA A 103 6.69 1.61 -9.65
CA ALA A 103 5.49 0.96 -9.14
C ALA A 103 4.77 1.89 -8.17
N ALA A 104 3.51 2.16 -8.39
CA ALA A 104 2.76 3.13 -7.61
C ALA A 104 1.30 2.73 -7.44
N HIS A 105 0.72 3.24 -6.36
CA HIS A 105 -0.71 3.27 -6.13
C HIS A 105 -1.42 1.92 -6.29
N VAL A 106 -1.39 1.10 -5.26
CA VAL A 106 -2.19 -0.13 -5.19
C VAL A 106 -3.65 0.18 -4.87
N GLU A 107 -4.57 -0.56 -5.46
CA GLU A 107 -5.99 -0.57 -5.09
C GLU A 107 -6.53 -2.00 -5.19
N PHE A 108 -7.63 -2.29 -4.49
CA PHE A 108 -8.24 -3.61 -4.45
C PHE A 108 -9.60 -3.61 -5.13
N THR A 109 -9.98 -4.76 -5.70
CA THR A 109 -11.36 -5.01 -6.09
C THR A 109 -12.27 -5.00 -4.85
N ARG A 110 -13.57 -4.80 -5.08
CA ARG A 110 -14.58 -4.72 -4.00
C ARG A 110 -14.55 -5.90 -3.04
N ASP A 111 -14.28 -7.09 -3.55
CA ASP A 111 -14.20 -8.34 -2.78
C ASP A 111 -12.82 -8.60 -2.18
N GLY A 112 -11.82 -7.76 -2.51
CA GLY A 112 -10.44 -7.93 -2.08
C GLY A 112 -9.67 -9.04 -2.79
N LYS A 113 -10.26 -9.68 -3.80
CA LYS A 113 -9.63 -10.81 -4.50
C LYS A 113 -8.43 -10.40 -5.34
N TYR A 114 -8.46 -9.21 -5.92
CA TYR A 114 -7.38 -8.72 -6.76
C TYR A 114 -6.83 -7.40 -6.25
N ALA A 115 -5.50 -7.28 -6.34
CA ALA A 115 -4.74 -6.05 -6.12
C ALA A 115 -4.26 -5.51 -7.47
N LEU A 116 -4.48 -4.22 -7.70
CA LEU A 116 -4.17 -3.51 -8.93
C LEU A 116 -3.03 -2.54 -8.68
N VAL A 117 -1.89 -2.72 -9.36
CA VAL A 117 -0.69 -1.88 -9.22
C VAL A 117 -0.42 -1.14 -10.52
N SER A 118 -0.10 0.14 -10.44
CA SER A 118 0.29 0.94 -11.60
C SER A 118 1.79 0.86 -11.84
N ILE A 119 2.19 0.61 -13.08
CA ILE A 119 3.54 0.92 -13.57
C ILE A 119 3.47 2.32 -14.18
N TRP A 120 3.92 3.32 -13.43
CA TRP A 120 3.71 4.74 -13.74
C TRP A 120 4.76 5.29 -14.69
N GLU A 121 4.81 4.72 -15.89
CA GLU A 121 5.76 5.09 -16.95
C GLU A 121 5.03 5.32 -18.28
N ASN A 122 5.70 5.91 -19.26
CA ASN A 122 5.11 6.14 -20.60
C ASN A 122 4.73 4.82 -21.28
N ASP A 123 5.57 3.81 -21.12
CA ASP A 123 5.38 2.42 -21.52
C ASP A 123 4.95 1.57 -20.31
N GLY A 124 4.01 2.10 -19.55
CA GLY A 124 3.55 1.51 -18.31
C GLY A 124 2.44 0.47 -18.50
N ALA A 125 1.89 0.05 -17.40
CA ALA A 125 0.82 -0.95 -17.36
C ALA A 125 0.01 -0.84 -16.06
N LEU A 126 -1.21 -1.36 -16.11
CA LEU A 126 -1.93 -1.78 -14.93
C LEU A 126 -1.70 -3.27 -14.72
N VAL A 127 -1.06 -3.64 -13.62
CA VAL A 127 -0.77 -5.02 -13.26
C VAL A 127 -1.77 -5.50 -12.21
N ILE A 128 -2.37 -6.64 -12.45
CA ILE A 128 -3.40 -7.23 -11.58
C ILE A 128 -2.83 -8.50 -10.97
N TYR A 129 -2.80 -8.52 -9.65
CA TYR A 129 -2.38 -9.65 -8.83
C TYR A 129 -3.58 -10.31 -8.18
N ASP A 130 -3.56 -11.63 -8.08
CA ASP A 130 -4.36 -12.33 -7.09
C ASP A 130 -3.80 -11.95 -5.70
N ALA A 131 -4.65 -11.41 -4.83
CA ALA A 131 -4.21 -10.82 -3.56
C ALA A 131 -3.82 -11.85 -2.50
N ASP A 132 -4.19 -13.12 -2.68
CA ASP A 132 -3.84 -14.24 -1.80
C ASP A 132 -2.57 -14.94 -2.26
N THR A 133 -2.53 -15.36 -3.51
CA THR A 133 -1.39 -16.11 -4.07
C THR A 133 -0.23 -15.22 -4.51
N LEU A 134 -0.44 -13.91 -4.60
CA LEU A 134 0.50 -12.89 -5.05
C LEU A 134 0.99 -13.10 -6.50
N ARG A 135 0.28 -13.89 -7.29
CA ARG A 135 0.59 -14.13 -8.70
C ARG A 135 0.00 -13.04 -9.57
N GLU A 136 0.77 -12.58 -10.54
CA GLU A 136 0.24 -11.74 -11.61
C GLU A 136 -0.76 -12.55 -12.43
N VAL A 137 -2.00 -12.07 -12.52
CA VAL A 137 -3.07 -12.72 -13.29
C VAL A 137 -3.36 -12.00 -14.60
N LYS A 138 -3.05 -10.70 -14.67
CA LYS A 138 -3.24 -9.91 -15.89
C LYS A 138 -2.36 -8.66 -15.87
N ARG A 139 -1.93 -8.28 -17.07
CA ARG A 139 -1.23 -7.02 -17.32
C ARG A 139 -1.92 -6.30 -18.46
N ILE A 140 -2.27 -5.03 -18.27
CA ILE A 140 -2.93 -4.19 -19.27
C ILE A 140 -1.98 -3.05 -19.60
N PRO A 141 -1.39 -3.01 -20.79
CA PRO A 141 -0.54 -1.89 -21.22
C PRO A 141 -1.30 -0.56 -21.14
N MET A 142 -0.69 0.43 -20.51
CA MET A 142 -1.31 1.73 -20.29
C MET A 142 -0.26 2.80 -20.08
N LYS A 143 -0.40 3.93 -20.79
CA LYS A 143 0.51 5.06 -20.59
C LYS A 143 0.23 5.76 -19.28
N LYS A 144 1.23 5.83 -18.41
CA LYS A 144 1.22 6.53 -17.12
C LYS A 144 -0.08 6.33 -16.33
N PRO A 145 -0.51 5.08 -16.05
CA PRO A 145 -1.64 4.88 -15.17
C PRO A 145 -1.30 5.45 -13.79
N SER A 146 -1.99 6.50 -13.40
CA SER A 146 -1.76 7.14 -12.11
C SER A 146 -2.70 6.59 -11.02
N GLY A 147 -3.43 7.45 -10.31
CA GLY A 147 -4.33 7.03 -9.25
C GLY A 147 -5.48 6.14 -9.74
N LYS A 148 -5.82 5.18 -8.92
CA LYS A 148 -7.01 4.34 -9.05
C LYS A 148 -7.86 4.52 -7.81
N TYR A 149 -9.16 4.66 -7.99
CA TYR A 149 -10.08 4.84 -6.88
C TYR A 149 -11.21 3.85 -6.99
N ASN A 150 -11.51 3.20 -5.89
CA ASN A 150 -12.63 2.29 -5.84
C ASN A 150 -13.93 3.08 -5.75
N VAL A 151 -14.95 2.68 -6.48
CA VAL A 151 -16.31 3.24 -6.39
C VAL A 151 -17.06 2.78 -5.14
N TYR A 152 -16.50 1.86 -4.39
CA TYR A 152 -17.02 1.38 -3.13
C TYR A 152 -16.08 1.79 -1.99
N ASN A 153 -16.59 2.58 -1.05
CA ASN A 153 -15.84 2.97 0.12
C ASN A 153 -15.76 1.80 1.11
N LYS A 154 -14.58 1.25 1.29
CA LYS A 154 -14.35 0.08 2.15
C LYS A 154 -14.46 0.40 3.65
N ILE A 155 -14.28 1.67 4.03
CA ILE A 155 -14.40 2.11 5.42
C ILE A 155 -15.86 2.27 5.80
N THR A 156 -16.62 2.99 4.98
CA THR A 156 -18.06 3.25 5.23
C THR A 156 -18.96 2.16 4.68
N ARG A 157 -18.41 1.22 3.90
CA ARG A 157 -19.14 0.12 3.23
C ARG A 157 -20.31 0.62 2.36
N SER A 158 -20.13 1.77 1.75
CA SER A 158 -21.13 2.43 0.91
C SER A 158 -20.58 2.74 -0.49
N ALA A 159 -21.46 3.05 -1.42
CA ALA A 159 -21.04 3.58 -2.73
C ALA A 159 -20.30 4.91 -2.55
N GLY A 160 -19.21 5.10 -3.29
CA GLY A 160 -18.35 6.27 -3.23
C GLY A 160 -16.88 5.91 -3.33
N THR A 161 -16.03 6.92 -3.44
CA THR A 161 -14.58 6.73 -3.49
C THR A 161 -14.02 6.50 -2.09
N SER A 162 -13.12 5.52 -1.96
CA SER A 162 -12.28 5.37 -0.77
C SER A 162 -10.95 6.07 -1.02
N HIS A 163 -10.61 6.96 -0.16
CA HIS A 163 -9.30 7.55 -0.08
C HIS A 163 -8.61 7.05 1.18
#